data_c7d67d65f9ecd6ce7dba524bb5208cb8
#
_entry.id   c7d67d65f9ecd6ce7dba524bb5208cb8
#
_cell.length_a   1.000
_cell.length_b   1.000
_cell.length_c   1.000
_cell.angle_alpha   90.00
_cell.angle_beta   90.00
_cell.angle_gamma   90.00
#
_symmetry.space_group_name_H-M   'P 1'
#
loop_
_entity.id
_entity.type
_entity.pdbx_description
1 polymer ?
#
loop_
_entity_poly.entity_id
_entity_poly.type
_entity_poly.pdbx_seq_one_letter_code
_entity_poly.pdbx_strand_id
1 'polypeptide(L)'
;MNLTVSNYFGGTMNGFSTATINTRNTGISKSSSFSTGKSTKKSLNYNAKQISSQLIRATKSRTAAAVLTKAKSTVNNLQHCLGTGEYDDSEVQIALAHAKRMVKCAQSKVSNLKQEENLQRKYEREKSAKEMQQKSEVKRRVHQKENDLKQKMATEEIQQVQKEKSRRQEIIRK
;
A
#
# COMPACT_ATOMS: atom_id res chain seq x y z
N MET A 1 33.17 7.76 1.07
CA MET A 1 32.21 8.41 0.16
C MET A 1 30.83 8.35 0.80
N ASN A 2 30.41 9.45 1.42
CA ASN A 2 29.12 9.58 2.09
C ASN A 2 28.08 10.04 1.05
N LEU A 3 27.10 9.18 0.76
CA LEU A 3 25.95 9.53 -0.06
C LEU A 3 24.86 10.10 0.87
N THR A 4 24.76 11.41 0.89
CA THR A 4 23.62 12.14 1.47
C THR A 4 22.43 12.00 0.54
N VAL A 5 21.42 11.25 0.98
CA VAL A 5 20.10 11.19 0.32
C VAL A 5 19.33 12.43 0.75
N SER A 6 19.20 13.39 -0.16
CA SER A 6 18.39 14.59 0.01
C SER A 6 16.92 14.23 -0.18
N ASN A 7 16.15 14.18 0.92
CA ASN A 7 14.70 14.08 0.89
C ASN A 7 14.09 15.42 0.46
N TYR A 8 13.78 15.58 -0.82
CA TYR A 8 12.91 16.63 -1.30
C TYR A 8 11.45 16.14 -1.24
N PHE A 9 10.78 16.39 -0.14
CA PHE A 9 9.33 16.35 -0.05
C PHE A 9 8.85 17.68 0.54
N GLY A 10 8.90 18.72 -0.31
CA GLY A 10 8.27 20.02 -0.06
C GLY A 10 6.89 20.05 -0.71
N GLY A 11 5.91 19.38 -0.13
CA GLY A 11 4.50 19.54 -0.47
C GLY A 11 3.86 20.44 0.57
N THR A 12 3.58 21.70 0.20
CA THR A 12 2.79 22.67 0.98
C THR A 12 1.43 22.09 1.28
N MET A 13 1.21 21.66 2.51
CA MET A 13 -0.10 21.35 3.04
C MET A 13 -0.88 22.65 3.15
N ASN A 14 -1.75 22.92 2.17
CA ASN A 14 -2.78 23.93 2.32
C ASN A 14 -3.66 23.55 3.52
N GLY A 15 -3.65 24.42 4.54
CA GLY A 15 -4.37 24.26 5.77
C GLY A 15 -5.85 24.04 5.56
N PHE A 16 -6.32 22.87 5.97
CA PHE A 16 -7.73 22.65 6.20
C PHE A 16 -8.13 23.45 7.44
N SER A 17 -8.72 24.62 7.21
CA SER A 17 -9.46 25.33 8.25
C SER A 17 -10.60 24.44 8.74
N THR A 18 -10.44 23.87 9.91
CA THR A 18 -11.54 23.27 10.67
C THR A 18 -12.45 24.40 11.15
N ALA A 19 -13.48 24.72 10.36
CA ALA A 19 -14.56 25.54 10.83
C ALA A 19 -15.32 24.78 11.93
N THR A 20 -15.02 25.10 13.16
CA THR A 20 -15.78 24.67 14.32
C THR A 20 -17.14 25.38 14.28
N ILE A 21 -18.17 24.69 13.81
CA ILE A 21 -19.53 25.20 13.88
C ILE A 21 -19.99 25.07 15.33
N ASN A 22 -19.86 26.16 16.05
CA ASN A 22 -20.43 26.32 17.39
C ASN A 22 -21.95 26.47 17.23
N THR A 23 -22.68 25.38 17.44
CA THR A 23 -24.14 25.41 17.49
C THR A 23 -24.53 26.03 18.81
N ARG A 24 -24.64 27.36 18.86
CA ARG A 24 -25.33 28.03 19.95
C ARG A 24 -26.80 27.70 19.85
N ASN A 25 -27.27 27.00 20.85
CA ASN A 25 -28.66 26.73 21.13
C ASN A 25 -29.36 28.08 21.47
N THR A 26 -29.97 28.72 20.48
CA THR A 26 -30.88 29.86 20.75
C THR A 26 -32.27 29.30 20.77
N GLY A 27 -32.81 29.21 21.99
CA GLY A 27 -34.24 28.98 22.22
C GLY A 27 -35.03 30.07 21.56
N ILE A 28 -35.91 29.71 20.63
CA ILE A 28 -36.96 30.58 20.11
C ILE A 28 -38.29 30.00 20.49
N SER A 29 -39.00 30.88 21.16
CA SER A 29 -40.33 30.81 21.72
C SER A 29 -41.41 30.27 20.78
N LYS A 30 -42.38 29.61 21.37
CA LYS A 30 -43.66 29.20 20.84
C LYS A 30 -44.39 30.36 20.14
N SER A 31 -44.80 30.16 18.89
CA SER A 31 -45.99 30.84 18.39
C SER A 31 -46.78 29.94 17.44
N SER A 32 -47.99 29.71 17.87
CA SER A 32 -49.24 29.47 17.13
C SER A 32 -49.25 28.40 16.03
N SER A 33 -50.00 27.37 16.36
CA SER A 33 -50.65 26.35 15.56
C SER A 33 -51.26 26.88 14.26
N PHE A 34 -50.71 26.42 13.13
CA PHE A 34 -51.44 26.29 11.88
C PHE A 34 -51.33 24.83 11.46
N SER A 35 -52.37 24.04 11.68
CA SER A 35 -52.44 22.64 11.28
C SER A 35 -52.71 22.55 9.78
N THR A 36 -51.71 22.68 8.95
CA THR A 36 -51.68 22.09 7.63
C THR A 36 -51.13 20.68 7.78
N GLY A 37 -51.87 19.69 7.31
CA GLY A 37 -51.50 18.27 7.40
C GLY A 37 -50.11 18.05 6.85
N LYS A 38 -49.10 18.10 7.72
CA LYS A 38 -47.72 17.69 7.41
C LYS A 38 -47.72 16.19 7.27
N SER A 39 -47.67 15.69 6.04
CA SER A 39 -47.15 14.35 5.82
C SER A 39 -45.77 14.30 6.50
N THR A 40 -45.66 13.56 7.59
CA THR A 40 -44.43 13.43 8.35
C THR A 40 -43.43 12.67 7.47
N LYS A 41 -42.58 13.46 6.77
CA LYS A 41 -41.47 12.88 5.99
C LYS A 41 -40.59 12.05 6.91
N LYS A 42 -40.16 10.88 6.44
CA LYS A 42 -39.26 9.98 7.19
C LYS A 42 -37.89 10.63 7.34
N SER A 43 -37.26 10.46 8.49
CA SER A 43 -35.86 10.88 8.68
C SER A 43 -34.92 10.03 7.83
N LEU A 44 -33.99 10.67 7.14
CA LEU A 44 -32.98 9.98 6.31
C LEU A 44 -31.93 9.29 7.17
N ASN A 45 -31.83 7.97 7.09
CA ASN A 45 -30.79 7.20 7.79
C ASN A 45 -29.47 7.18 7.01
N TYR A 46 -28.82 8.33 6.91
CA TYR A 46 -27.52 8.46 6.25
C TYR A 46 -26.44 8.83 7.27
N ASN A 47 -25.43 7.95 7.41
CA ASN A 47 -24.28 8.19 8.28
C ASN A 47 -23.02 8.51 7.47
N ALA A 48 -22.72 9.79 7.33
CA ALA A 48 -21.57 10.30 6.61
C ALA A 48 -20.22 9.78 7.17
N LYS A 49 -20.12 9.62 8.51
CA LYS A 49 -18.89 9.22 9.16
C LYS A 49 -18.56 7.72 8.98
N GLN A 50 -19.54 6.88 8.68
CA GLN A 50 -19.35 5.45 8.56
C GLN A 50 -18.41 5.07 7.40
N ILE A 51 -18.61 5.66 6.22
CA ILE A 51 -17.81 5.39 5.03
C ILE A 51 -16.41 5.99 5.20
N SER A 52 -16.31 7.23 5.69
CA SER A 52 -15.01 7.87 5.89
C SER A 52 -14.14 7.14 6.90
N SER A 53 -14.67 6.69 8.03
CA SER A 53 -13.92 5.95 9.04
C SER A 53 -13.44 4.58 8.52
N GLN A 54 -14.27 3.87 7.74
CA GLN A 54 -13.86 2.62 7.09
C GLN A 54 -12.76 2.85 6.05
N LEU A 55 -12.86 3.95 5.29
CA LEU A 55 -11.86 4.30 4.29
C LEU A 55 -10.51 4.65 4.92
N ILE A 56 -10.50 5.38 6.03
CA ILE A 56 -9.27 5.72 6.77
C ILE A 56 -8.56 4.44 7.26
N ARG A 57 -9.32 3.49 7.78
CA ARG A 57 -8.78 2.22 8.30
C ARG A 57 -8.32 1.24 7.21
N ALA A 58 -8.71 1.44 5.96
CA ALA A 58 -8.32 0.57 4.86
C ALA A 58 -6.83 0.76 4.51
N THR A 59 -6.01 -0.26 4.79
CA THR A 59 -4.57 -0.30 4.51
C THR A 59 -4.21 -1.12 3.28
N LYS A 60 -5.15 -1.90 2.74
CA LYS A 60 -4.96 -2.73 1.55
C LYS A 60 -5.93 -2.31 0.44
N SER A 61 -5.50 -2.44 -0.81
CA SER A 61 -6.35 -2.08 -1.97
C SER A 61 -7.67 -2.85 -1.99
N ARG A 62 -7.66 -4.13 -1.59
CA ARG A 62 -8.86 -4.96 -1.49
C ARG A 62 -9.87 -4.43 -0.47
N THR A 63 -9.41 -4.02 0.71
CA THR A 63 -10.30 -3.46 1.75
C THR A 63 -10.85 -2.10 1.34
N ALA A 64 -10.04 -1.25 0.72
CA ALA A 64 -10.49 0.02 0.16
C ALA A 64 -11.51 -0.18 -0.98
N ALA A 65 -11.35 -1.21 -1.82
CA ALA A 65 -12.30 -1.56 -2.87
C ALA A 65 -13.67 -2.01 -2.30
N ALA A 66 -13.67 -2.75 -1.21
CA ALA A 66 -14.92 -3.12 -0.52
C ALA A 66 -15.66 -1.88 0.01
N VAL A 67 -14.93 -0.91 0.57
CA VAL A 67 -15.52 0.37 1.01
C VAL A 67 -16.04 1.17 -0.18
N LEU A 68 -15.34 1.17 -1.32
CA LEU A 68 -15.79 1.81 -2.55
C LEU A 68 -17.11 1.21 -3.05
N THR A 69 -17.24 -0.11 -3.03
CA THR A 69 -18.51 -0.79 -3.42
C THR A 69 -19.65 -0.36 -2.50
N LYS A 70 -19.41 -0.32 -1.19
CA LYS A 70 -20.39 0.14 -0.22
C LYS A 70 -20.77 1.61 -0.45
N ALA A 71 -19.80 2.48 -0.73
CA ALA A 71 -20.05 3.88 -1.04
C ALA A 71 -20.92 4.05 -2.30
N LYS A 72 -20.66 3.26 -3.35
CA LYS A 72 -21.49 3.25 -4.57
C LYS A 72 -22.93 2.76 -4.29
N SER A 73 -23.07 1.70 -3.51
CA SER A 73 -24.40 1.22 -3.09
C SER A 73 -25.17 2.29 -2.31
N THR A 74 -24.49 3.04 -1.43
CA THR A 74 -25.09 4.15 -0.70
C THR A 74 -25.56 5.26 -1.65
N VAL A 75 -24.77 5.61 -2.68
CA VAL A 75 -25.18 6.59 -3.70
C VAL A 75 -26.43 6.11 -4.44
N ASN A 76 -26.48 4.83 -4.85
CA ASN A 76 -27.65 4.28 -5.54
C ASN A 76 -28.89 4.32 -4.65
N ASN A 77 -28.77 3.92 -3.37
CA ASN A 77 -29.89 3.97 -2.44
C ASN A 77 -30.43 5.40 -2.24
N LEU A 78 -29.53 6.40 -2.10
CA LEU A 78 -29.92 7.79 -1.97
C LEU A 78 -30.57 8.33 -3.24
N GLN A 79 -30.13 7.89 -4.42
CA GLN A 79 -30.76 8.25 -5.69
C GLN A 79 -32.19 7.69 -5.79
N HIS A 80 -32.43 6.49 -5.29
CA HIS A 80 -33.77 5.90 -5.23
C HIS A 80 -34.70 6.63 -4.23
N CYS A 81 -34.16 7.22 -3.18
CA CYS A 81 -34.94 8.00 -2.23
C CYS A 81 -35.38 9.39 -2.78
N LEU A 82 -34.68 9.90 -3.80
CA LEU A 82 -34.97 11.20 -4.39
C LEU A 82 -36.27 11.16 -5.17
N GLY A 83 -37.17 12.11 -4.93
CA GLY A 83 -38.45 12.25 -5.64
C GLY A 83 -39.53 11.23 -5.22
N THR A 84 -39.28 10.40 -4.21
CA THR A 84 -40.32 9.48 -3.68
C THR A 84 -41.37 10.16 -2.83
N GLY A 85 -41.09 11.40 -2.38
CA GLY A 85 -41.94 12.14 -1.44
C GLY A 85 -41.89 11.61 0.01
N GLU A 86 -41.23 10.48 0.27
CA GLU A 86 -41.08 9.90 1.63
C GLU A 86 -40.07 10.65 2.49
N TYR A 87 -39.05 11.23 1.88
CA TYR A 87 -37.95 11.95 2.53
C TYR A 87 -37.94 13.43 2.13
N ASP A 88 -37.17 14.24 2.85
CA ASP A 88 -36.92 15.60 2.40
C ASP A 88 -35.89 15.59 1.25
N ASP A 89 -36.29 16.01 0.06
CA ASP A 89 -35.44 16.02 -1.13
C ASP A 89 -34.20 16.89 -0.94
N SER A 90 -34.24 17.93 -0.15
CA SER A 90 -33.06 18.75 0.15
C SER A 90 -32.05 18.03 1.00
N GLU A 91 -32.48 17.26 2.00
CA GLU A 91 -31.65 16.44 2.84
C GLU A 91 -31.03 15.29 2.01
N VAL A 92 -31.84 14.65 1.17
CA VAL A 92 -31.35 13.58 0.26
C VAL A 92 -30.30 14.10 -0.72
N GLN A 93 -30.51 15.32 -1.29
CA GLN A 93 -29.52 15.92 -2.20
C GLN A 93 -28.17 16.22 -1.52
N ILE A 94 -28.21 16.75 -0.29
CA ILE A 94 -27.00 17.00 0.51
C ILE A 94 -26.27 15.69 0.79
N ALA A 95 -26.98 14.66 1.25
CA ALA A 95 -26.46 13.34 1.52
C ALA A 95 -25.85 12.70 0.25
N LEU A 96 -26.55 12.83 -0.88
CA LEU A 96 -26.10 12.33 -2.18
C LEU A 96 -24.82 13.03 -2.66
N ALA A 97 -24.75 14.36 -2.52
CA ALA A 97 -23.54 15.10 -2.86
C ALA A 97 -22.35 14.67 -2.01
N HIS A 98 -22.54 14.46 -0.72
CA HIS A 98 -21.52 13.94 0.18
C HIS A 98 -21.12 12.49 -0.20
N ALA A 99 -22.07 11.60 -0.42
CA ALA A 99 -21.82 10.23 -0.80
C ALA A 99 -21.03 10.12 -2.13
N LYS A 100 -21.34 10.96 -3.13
CA LYS A 100 -20.57 11.04 -4.39
C LYS A 100 -19.14 11.49 -4.16
N ARG A 101 -18.88 12.44 -3.24
CA ARG A 101 -17.52 12.82 -2.86
C ARG A 101 -16.78 11.66 -2.20
N MET A 102 -17.43 10.90 -1.33
CA MET A 102 -16.85 9.72 -0.69
C MET A 102 -16.48 8.63 -1.70
N VAL A 103 -17.28 8.43 -2.75
CA VAL A 103 -16.96 7.52 -3.86
C VAL A 103 -15.65 7.95 -4.54
N LYS A 104 -15.50 9.24 -4.87
CA LYS A 104 -14.26 9.77 -5.47
C LYS A 104 -13.04 9.55 -4.55
N CYS A 105 -13.16 9.86 -3.26
CA CYS A 105 -12.09 9.62 -2.28
C CYS A 105 -11.72 8.14 -2.19
N ALA A 106 -12.72 7.24 -2.19
CA ALA A 106 -12.50 5.81 -2.16
C ALA A 106 -11.80 5.30 -3.43
N GLN A 107 -12.18 5.81 -4.60
CA GLN A 107 -11.51 5.49 -5.88
C GLN A 107 -10.04 5.89 -5.86
N SER A 108 -9.73 7.11 -5.43
CA SER A 108 -8.35 7.60 -5.31
C SER A 108 -7.54 6.74 -4.34
N LYS A 109 -8.11 6.40 -3.17
CA LYS A 109 -7.44 5.54 -2.19
C LYS A 109 -7.15 4.15 -2.75
N VAL A 110 -8.11 3.53 -3.45
CA VAL A 110 -7.91 2.23 -4.11
C VAL A 110 -6.78 2.30 -5.13
N SER A 111 -6.73 3.35 -5.95
CA SER A 111 -5.67 3.55 -6.94
C SER A 111 -4.30 3.68 -6.27
N ASN A 112 -4.19 4.54 -5.25
CA ASN A 112 -2.95 4.76 -4.54
C ASN A 112 -2.42 3.48 -3.86
N LEU A 113 -3.29 2.74 -3.15
CA LEU A 113 -2.91 1.49 -2.52
C LEU A 113 -2.50 0.40 -3.53
N LYS A 114 -3.15 0.34 -4.70
CA LYS A 114 -2.72 -0.56 -5.78
C LYS A 114 -1.33 -0.21 -6.31
N GLN A 115 -1.04 1.09 -6.48
CA GLN A 115 0.29 1.53 -6.91
C GLN A 115 1.34 1.18 -5.87
N GLU A 116 1.07 1.43 -4.59
CA GLU A 116 1.96 1.10 -3.48
C GLU A 116 2.23 -0.41 -3.41
N GLU A 117 1.20 -1.26 -3.46
CA GLU A 117 1.32 -2.71 -3.49
C GLU A 117 2.14 -3.21 -4.71
N ASN A 118 1.98 -2.57 -5.88
CA ASN A 118 2.75 -2.93 -7.08
C ASN A 118 4.23 -2.54 -6.93
N LEU A 119 4.53 -1.37 -6.38
CA LEU A 119 5.91 -0.93 -6.11
C LEU A 119 6.57 -1.85 -5.09
N GLN A 120 5.87 -2.21 -4.02
CA GLN A 120 6.37 -3.14 -3.03
C GLN A 120 6.69 -4.51 -3.63
N ARG A 121 5.80 -5.07 -4.46
CA ARG A 121 6.06 -6.34 -5.17
C ARG A 121 7.27 -6.26 -6.11
N LYS A 122 7.44 -5.15 -6.82
CA LYS A 122 8.63 -4.94 -7.66
C LYS A 122 9.90 -4.94 -6.82
N TYR A 123 9.91 -4.19 -5.74
CA TYR A 123 11.05 -4.13 -4.83
C TYR A 123 11.40 -5.50 -4.24
N GLU A 124 10.42 -6.27 -3.78
CA GLU A 124 10.63 -7.62 -3.26
C GLU A 124 11.21 -8.56 -4.32
N ARG A 125 10.72 -8.50 -5.56
CA ARG A 125 11.26 -9.29 -6.68
C ARG A 125 12.70 -8.91 -7.01
N GLU A 126 13.01 -7.63 -7.08
CA GLU A 126 14.39 -7.16 -7.34
C GLU A 126 15.35 -7.56 -6.22
N LYS A 127 14.91 -7.44 -4.97
CA LYS A 127 15.69 -7.89 -3.81
C LYS A 127 15.97 -9.39 -3.88
N SER A 128 14.95 -10.19 -4.12
CA SER A 128 15.08 -11.64 -4.25
C SER A 128 16.00 -12.03 -5.42
N ALA A 129 15.89 -11.36 -6.56
CA ALA A 129 16.77 -11.60 -7.71
C ALA A 129 18.23 -11.27 -7.40
N LYS A 130 18.50 -10.14 -6.74
CA LYS A 130 19.86 -9.78 -6.31
C LYS A 130 20.44 -10.78 -5.31
N GLU A 131 19.66 -11.24 -4.35
CA GLU A 131 20.09 -12.27 -3.39
C GLU A 131 20.42 -13.60 -4.08
N MET A 132 19.62 -14.01 -5.06
CA MET A 132 19.89 -15.20 -5.87
C MET A 132 21.18 -15.06 -6.69
N GLN A 133 21.38 -13.91 -7.32
CA GLN A 133 22.61 -13.64 -8.07
C GLN A 133 23.85 -13.70 -7.17
N GLN A 134 23.81 -13.03 -6.00
CA GLN A 134 24.90 -13.05 -5.04
C GLN A 134 25.23 -14.47 -4.57
N LYS A 135 24.21 -15.26 -4.21
CA LYS A 135 24.39 -16.66 -3.82
C LYS A 135 25.02 -17.50 -4.94
N SER A 136 24.57 -17.31 -6.17
CA SER A 136 25.12 -17.98 -7.35
C SER A 136 26.58 -17.61 -7.59
N GLU A 137 26.91 -16.32 -7.48
CA GLU A 137 28.28 -15.84 -7.64
C GLU A 137 29.22 -16.37 -6.57
N VAL A 138 28.81 -16.35 -5.31
CA VAL A 138 29.59 -16.93 -4.20
C VAL A 138 29.82 -18.42 -4.44
N LYS A 139 28.80 -19.18 -4.82
CA LYS A 139 28.92 -20.60 -5.13
C LYS A 139 29.90 -20.86 -6.27
N ARG A 140 29.88 -20.05 -7.33
CA ARG A 140 30.82 -20.14 -8.45
C ARG A 140 32.25 -19.86 -7.99
N ARG A 141 32.46 -18.81 -7.17
CA ARG A 141 33.81 -18.48 -6.64
C ARG A 141 34.35 -19.55 -5.74
N VAL A 142 33.51 -20.16 -4.90
CA VAL A 142 33.94 -21.30 -4.05
C VAL A 142 34.38 -22.47 -4.90
N HIS A 143 33.57 -22.86 -5.89
CA HIS A 143 33.90 -23.96 -6.79
C HIS A 143 35.18 -23.72 -7.59
N GLN A 144 35.42 -22.50 -8.03
CA GLN A 144 36.67 -22.12 -8.71
C GLN A 144 37.87 -22.27 -7.79
N LYS A 145 37.78 -21.78 -6.54
CA LYS A 145 38.87 -21.96 -5.55
C LYS A 145 39.15 -23.42 -5.20
N GLU A 146 38.10 -24.24 -5.12
CA GLU A 146 38.25 -25.68 -4.90
C GLU A 146 38.99 -26.34 -6.08
N ASN A 147 38.67 -25.98 -7.30
CA ASN A 147 39.35 -26.50 -8.48
C ASN A 147 40.80 -26.03 -8.55
N ASP A 148 41.08 -24.76 -8.25
CA ASP A 148 42.44 -24.21 -8.20
C ASP A 148 43.28 -24.93 -7.12
N LEU A 149 42.66 -25.21 -5.95
CA LEU A 149 43.34 -25.96 -4.90
C LEU A 149 43.64 -27.39 -5.33
N LYS A 150 42.72 -28.11 -5.97
CA LYS A 150 42.91 -29.46 -6.51
C LYS A 150 44.06 -29.49 -7.52
N GLN A 151 44.15 -28.50 -8.42
CA GLN A 151 45.23 -28.41 -9.39
C GLN A 151 46.57 -28.18 -8.70
N LYS A 152 46.64 -27.31 -7.69
CA LYS A 152 47.89 -27.10 -6.93
C LYS A 152 48.35 -28.38 -6.23
N MET A 153 47.46 -29.09 -5.55
CA MET A 153 47.77 -30.34 -4.89
C MET A 153 48.30 -31.39 -5.89
N ALA A 154 47.63 -31.54 -7.03
CA ALA A 154 48.10 -32.48 -8.06
C ALA A 154 49.49 -32.11 -8.61
N THR A 155 49.78 -30.81 -8.75
CA THR A 155 51.06 -30.30 -9.21
C THR A 155 52.17 -30.60 -8.19
N GLU A 156 51.90 -30.40 -6.90
CA GLU A 156 52.81 -30.69 -5.79
C GLU A 156 53.11 -32.19 -5.67
N GLU A 157 52.09 -33.04 -5.81
CA GLU A 157 52.27 -34.51 -5.82
C GLU A 157 53.19 -34.95 -6.95
N ILE A 158 52.99 -34.43 -8.18
CA ILE A 158 53.86 -34.74 -9.32
C ILE A 158 55.29 -34.30 -9.04
N GLN A 159 55.51 -33.12 -8.49
CA GLN A 159 56.85 -32.63 -8.15
C GLN A 159 57.54 -33.50 -7.07
N GLN A 160 56.78 -33.92 -6.06
CA GLN A 160 57.33 -34.82 -5.02
C GLN A 160 57.75 -36.16 -5.61
N VAL A 161 56.90 -36.75 -6.45
CA VAL A 161 57.23 -38.03 -7.12
C VAL A 161 58.47 -37.89 -8.01
N GLN A 162 58.61 -36.77 -8.73
CA GLN A 162 59.80 -36.52 -9.54
C GLN A 162 61.09 -36.38 -8.70
N LYS A 163 60.98 -35.63 -7.58
CA LYS A 163 62.10 -35.47 -6.66
C LYS A 163 62.53 -36.83 -6.05
N GLU A 164 61.58 -37.66 -5.71
CA GLU A 164 61.81 -38.94 -5.16
C GLU A 164 62.50 -39.93 -6.17
N LYS A 165 62.02 -39.90 -7.43
CA LYS A 165 62.64 -40.61 -8.54
C LYS A 165 64.07 -40.16 -8.78
N SER A 166 64.38 -38.91 -8.76
CA SER A 166 65.72 -38.35 -8.93
C SER A 166 66.64 -38.78 -7.80
N ARG A 167 66.21 -38.75 -6.56
CA ARG A 167 66.97 -39.26 -5.40
C ARG A 167 67.26 -40.72 -5.49
N ARG A 168 66.31 -41.55 -5.91
CA ARG A 168 66.55 -43.00 -6.11
C ARG A 168 67.58 -43.27 -7.21
N GLN A 169 67.55 -42.53 -8.31
CA GLN A 169 68.50 -42.61 -9.40
C GLN A 169 69.93 -42.20 -8.96
N GLU A 170 70.04 -41.22 -8.07
CA GLU A 170 71.32 -40.76 -7.53
C GLU A 170 71.95 -41.81 -6.61
N ILE A 171 71.12 -42.51 -5.82
CA ILE A 171 71.60 -43.64 -4.95
C ILE A 171 72.06 -44.82 -5.78
N ILE A 172 71.49 -45.14 -6.91
CA ILE A 172 71.85 -46.25 -7.79
C ILE A 172 73.16 -45.97 -8.56
N ARG A 173 73.52 -44.70 -8.78
CA ARG A 173 74.71 -44.26 -9.48
C ARG A 173 75.99 -44.26 -8.60
N LYS A 174 75.82 -44.32 -7.27
CA LYS A 174 76.94 -44.48 -6.32
C LYS A 174 77.24 -45.94 -6.02
#